data_7faf3c313fdb8b40e774167a8b5a4df5
#
_entry.id   7faf3c313fdb8b40e774167a8b5a4df5
#
_cell.length_a   1.000
_cell.length_b   1.000
_cell.length_c   1.000
_cell.angle_alpha   90.00
_cell.angle_beta   90.00
_cell.angle_gamma   90.00
#
_symmetry.space_group_name_H-M   'P 1'
#
loop_
_entity.id
_entity.type
_entity.pdbx_description
1 polymer ?
#
loop_
_entity_poly.entity_id
_entity_poly.type
_entity_poly.pdbx_seq_one_letter_code
_entity_poly.pdbx_strand_id
1 'polypeptide(L)'
;MLCFIDIETLPSSDPQVIAELAATIKPPGNIKKQETIDAWMAENFQSALDDAVHKTGFSGLYGSIACICYSFDDGPVYSRSACDISEAEMLVSLFAHIEEVTGIEHHTGMAHTSLTFIGHNVIGFDLPFIKHRCIINAVKPPLAFRKAFDAKPWGSEVADTMLMWSSDKEKRTSMDKLCKAFGIPGKGDFDGSMVAATWPVDPQKVIDYCADDVRRTREMYKRMTFQFEPVAFKK
;
A
#
# COMPACT_ATOMS: atom_id res chain seq x y z
N MET A 1 -18.05 8.94 7.13
CA MET A 1 -17.73 7.53 6.85
C MET A 1 -16.23 7.38 6.74
N LEU A 2 -15.68 6.38 7.37
CA LEU A 2 -14.24 6.05 7.31
C LEU A 2 -14.03 4.89 6.34
N CYS A 3 -13.01 4.96 5.49
CA CYS A 3 -12.59 3.87 4.62
C CYS A 3 -11.16 3.48 4.99
N PHE A 4 -11.00 2.36 5.69
CA PHE A 4 -9.71 1.77 5.96
C PHE A 4 -9.25 1.02 4.72
N ILE A 5 -8.04 1.29 4.24
CA ILE A 5 -7.52 0.75 2.99
C ILE A 5 -6.05 0.41 3.10
N ASP A 6 -5.66 -0.68 2.42
CA ASP A 6 -4.29 -1.15 2.28
C ASP A 6 -4.12 -1.83 0.91
N ILE A 7 -2.93 -1.80 0.33
CA ILE A 7 -2.61 -2.49 -0.92
C ILE A 7 -1.36 -3.32 -0.79
N GLU A 8 -1.34 -4.45 -1.51
CA GLU A 8 -0.10 -5.19 -1.78
C GLU A 8 0.28 -5.06 -3.24
N THR A 9 1.59 -4.97 -3.48
CA THR A 9 2.12 -4.67 -4.81
C THR A 9 3.12 -5.70 -5.29
N LEU A 10 3.24 -5.83 -6.60
CA LEU A 10 4.18 -6.74 -7.26
C LEU A 10 5.23 -5.95 -8.04
N PRO A 11 6.46 -6.44 -8.10
CA PRO A 11 7.47 -5.89 -8.98
C PRO A 11 7.10 -6.09 -10.45
N SER A 12 7.75 -5.32 -11.32
CA SER A 12 7.55 -5.45 -12.76
C SER A 12 7.96 -6.83 -13.26
N SER A 13 7.10 -7.41 -14.08
CA SER A 13 7.40 -8.60 -14.87
C SER A 13 7.64 -8.28 -16.36
N ASP A 14 7.67 -6.99 -16.73
CA ASP A 14 7.89 -6.55 -18.10
C ASP A 14 9.36 -6.79 -18.51
N PRO A 15 9.61 -7.64 -19.55
CA PRO A 15 10.96 -7.92 -20.01
C PRO A 15 11.74 -6.68 -20.45
N GLN A 16 11.05 -5.64 -20.99
CA GLN A 16 11.71 -4.40 -21.39
C GLN A 16 12.21 -3.62 -20.17
N VAL A 17 11.39 -3.49 -19.14
CA VAL A 17 11.79 -2.84 -17.87
C VAL A 17 12.97 -3.58 -17.24
N ILE A 18 12.91 -4.92 -17.21
CA ILE A 18 14.00 -5.74 -16.67
C ILE A 18 15.30 -5.55 -17.47
N ALA A 19 15.23 -5.49 -18.80
CA ALA A 19 16.39 -5.25 -19.65
C ALA A 19 16.98 -3.85 -19.45
N GLU A 20 16.13 -2.82 -19.30
CA GLU A 20 16.56 -1.46 -18.99
C GLU A 20 17.27 -1.40 -17.63
N LEU A 21 16.73 -2.06 -16.61
CA LEU A 21 17.38 -2.15 -15.29
C LEU A 21 18.71 -2.89 -15.37
N ALA A 22 18.77 -4.02 -16.09
CA ALA A 22 20.02 -4.76 -16.29
C ALA A 22 21.13 -3.89 -16.87
N ALA A 23 20.80 -3.03 -17.84
CA ALA A 23 21.75 -2.11 -18.46
C ALA A 23 22.30 -1.03 -17.49
N THR A 24 21.63 -0.78 -16.36
CA THR A 24 22.06 0.19 -15.34
C THR A 24 22.94 -0.42 -14.26
N ILE A 25 23.00 -1.74 -14.12
CA ILE A 25 23.79 -2.40 -13.09
C ILE A 25 25.29 -2.14 -13.32
N LYS A 26 25.93 -1.62 -12.29
CA LYS A 26 27.34 -1.25 -12.30
C LYS A 26 27.99 -1.59 -10.97
N PRO A 27 29.26 -1.97 -10.96
CA PRO A 27 29.99 -2.15 -9.71
C PRO A 27 30.09 -0.85 -8.92
N PRO A 28 30.32 -0.92 -7.60
CA PRO A 28 30.57 0.25 -6.76
C PRO A 28 31.68 1.15 -7.31
N GLY A 29 31.48 2.47 -7.21
CA GLY A 29 32.38 3.46 -7.85
C GLY A 29 33.82 3.46 -7.34
N ASN A 30 34.14 2.75 -6.26
CA ASN A 30 35.51 2.55 -5.76
C ASN A 30 36.27 1.43 -6.51
N ILE A 31 35.58 0.58 -7.29
CA ILE A 31 36.17 -0.47 -8.13
C ILE A 31 36.60 0.18 -9.47
N LYS A 32 37.91 0.19 -9.78
CA LYS A 32 38.45 0.88 -10.95
C LYS A 32 39.17 -0.05 -11.92
N LYS A 33 39.75 -1.16 -11.42
CA LYS A 33 40.50 -2.10 -12.26
C LYS A 33 39.54 -2.99 -13.03
N GLN A 34 39.77 -3.17 -14.35
CA GLN A 34 38.89 -3.92 -15.23
C GLN A 34 38.70 -5.36 -14.73
N GLU A 35 39.75 -6.07 -14.34
CA GLU A 35 39.66 -7.42 -13.80
C GLU A 35 38.73 -7.51 -12.56
N THR A 36 38.77 -6.48 -11.68
CA THR A 36 37.90 -6.44 -10.49
C THR A 36 36.46 -6.07 -10.85
N ILE A 37 36.24 -5.27 -11.88
CA ILE A 37 34.93 -4.98 -12.46
C ILE A 37 34.31 -6.26 -13.01
N ASP A 38 35.06 -7.00 -13.84
CA ASP A 38 34.60 -8.23 -14.46
C ASP A 38 34.27 -9.30 -13.42
N ALA A 39 35.13 -9.44 -12.41
CA ALA A 39 34.89 -10.35 -11.28
C ALA A 39 33.63 -9.97 -10.51
N TRP A 40 33.46 -8.67 -10.18
CA TRP A 40 32.27 -8.20 -9.49
C TRP A 40 30.99 -8.42 -10.29
N MET A 41 31.01 -8.13 -11.59
CA MET A 41 29.88 -8.37 -12.47
C MET A 41 29.52 -9.86 -12.55
N ALA A 42 30.52 -10.75 -12.65
CA ALA A 42 30.29 -12.19 -12.68
C ALA A 42 29.64 -12.71 -11.38
N GLU A 43 30.00 -12.14 -10.24
CA GLU A 43 29.56 -12.57 -8.92
C GLU A 43 28.22 -11.92 -8.48
N ASN A 44 28.02 -10.62 -8.78
CA ASN A 44 26.97 -9.82 -8.13
C ASN A 44 25.86 -9.35 -9.09
N PHE A 45 26.03 -9.49 -10.41
CA PHE A 45 25.08 -8.93 -11.39
C PHE A 45 23.66 -9.44 -11.17
N GLN A 46 23.48 -10.75 -11.01
CA GLN A 46 22.13 -11.32 -10.86
C GLN A 46 21.44 -10.83 -9.59
N SER A 47 22.14 -10.87 -8.46
CA SER A 47 21.60 -10.37 -7.19
C SER A 47 21.26 -8.88 -7.25
N ALA A 48 22.11 -8.07 -7.88
CA ALA A 48 21.86 -6.65 -8.06
C ALA A 48 20.66 -6.38 -8.98
N LEU A 49 20.47 -7.21 -10.01
CA LEU A 49 19.31 -7.13 -10.90
C LEU A 49 18.03 -7.53 -10.16
N ASP A 50 18.06 -8.64 -9.41
CA ASP A 50 16.91 -9.10 -8.62
C ASP A 50 16.48 -8.04 -7.61
N ASP A 51 17.43 -7.40 -6.93
CA ASP A 51 17.18 -6.27 -6.03
C ASP A 51 16.59 -5.05 -6.76
N ALA A 52 17.07 -4.74 -7.95
CA ALA A 52 16.56 -3.64 -8.76
C ALA A 52 15.14 -3.92 -9.24
N VAL A 53 14.85 -5.13 -9.70
CA VAL A 53 13.50 -5.58 -10.09
C VAL A 53 12.56 -5.55 -8.87
N HIS A 54 12.97 -6.10 -7.73
CA HIS A 54 12.17 -6.08 -6.51
C HIS A 54 11.76 -4.66 -6.11
N LYS A 55 12.66 -3.68 -6.21
CA LYS A 55 12.38 -2.27 -5.91
C LYS A 55 11.32 -1.64 -6.82
N THR A 56 11.08 -2.20 -8.02
CA THR A 56 10.00 -1.71 -8.89
C THR A 56 8.62 -1.89 -8.26
N GLY A 57 8.44 -2.86 -7.37
CA GLY A 57 7.22 -3.08 -6.60
C GLY A 57 6.83 -1.89 -5.70
N PHE A 58 7.77 -1.00 -5.37
CA PHE A 58 7.50 0.22 -4.62
C PHE A 58 7.18 1.43 -5.51
N SER A 59 7.17 1.26 -6.82
CA SER A 59 6.94 2.31 -7.80
C SER A 59 5.69 2.03 -8.62
N GLY A 60 4.67 2.88 -8.48
CA GLY A 60 3.47 2.77 -9.32
C GLY A 60 3.73 2.97 -10.81
N LEU A 61 4.94 3.38 -11.23
CA LEU A 61 5.34 3.45 -12.63
C LEU A 61 5.60 2.06 -13.23
N TYR A 62 6.24 1.19 -12.46
CA TYR A 62 6.74 -0.11 -12.94
C TYR A 62 6.02 -1.30 -12.31
N GLY A 63 5.68 -1.21 -11.03
CA GLY A 63 4.96 -2.25 -10.30
C GLY A 63 3.49 -2.30 -10.66
N SER A 64 2.82 -3.33 -10.16
CA SER A 64 1.37 -3.51 -10.28
C SER A 64 0.75 -3.77 -8.91
N ILE A 65 -0.57 -3.59 -8.80
CA ILE A 65 -1.31 -3.93 -7.58
C ILE A 65 -1.67 -5.41 -7.61
N ALA A 66 -1.27 -6.15 -6.58
CA ALA A 66 -1.65 -7.55 -6.38
C ALA A 66 -3.08 -7.64 -5.84
N CYS A 67 -3.34 -6.92 -4.75
CA CYS A 67 -4.67 -6.82 -4.16
C CYS A 67 -4.85 -5.49 -3.45
N ILE A 68 -6.13 -5.12 -3.28
CA ILE A 68 -6.59 -3.99 -2.48
C ILE A 68 -7.57 -4.54 -1.45
N CYS A 69 -7.31 -4.31 -0.17
CA CYS A 69 -8.23 -4.61 0.90
C CYS A 69 -8.76 -3.32 1.52
N TYR A 70 -10.05 -3.29 1.85
CA TYR A 70 -10.67 -2.10 2.43
C TYR A 70 -11.91 -2.46 3.25
N SER A 71 -12.26 -1.58 4.18
CA SER A 71 -13.50 -1.68 4.96
C SER A 71 -14.09 -0.31 5.24
N PHE A 72 -15.40 -0.24 5.45
CA PHE A 72 -16.08 0.98 5.84
C PHE A 72 -16.46 0.91 7.32
N ASP A 73 -16.08 1.94 8.08
CA ASP A 73 -16.31 2.04 9.52
C ASP A 73 -15.95 0.72 10.24
N ASP A 74 -16.86 0.10 10.97
CA ASP A 74 -16.69 -1.20 11.64
C ASP A 74 -17.16 -2.39 10.81
N GLY A 75 -17.45 -2.18 9.54
CA GLY A 75 -17.95 -3.21 8.63
C GLY A 75 -16.93 -4.30 8.26
N PRO A 76 -17.34 -5.25 7.41
CA PRO A 76 -16.46 -6.30 6.93
C PRO A 76 -15.32 -5.76 6.08
N VAL A 77 -14.23 -6.52 5.98
CA VAL A 77 -13.16 -6.24 5.03
C VAL A 77 -13.51 -6.84 3.68
N TYR A 78 -13.47 -6.03 2.65
CA TYR A 78 -13.61 -6.41 1.25
C TYR A 78 -12.23 -6.51 0.62
N SER A 79 -12.08 -7.40 -0.36
CA SER A 79 -10.87 -7.52 -1.16
C SER A 79 -11.17 -7.41 -2.65
N ARG A 80 -10.19 -6.91 -3.39
CA ARG A 80 -10.11 -6.98 -4.85
C ARG A 80 -8.72 -7.45 -5.19
N SER A 81 -8.58 -8.43 -6.07
CA SER A 81 -7.29 -9.03 -6.37
C SER A 81 -7.09 -9.25 -7.87
N ALA A 82 -5.83 -9.28 -8.27
CA ALA A 82 -5.42 -9.57 -9.65
C ALA A 82 -5.37 -11.09 -9.96
N CYS A 83 -5.97 -11.95 -9.11
CA CYS A 83 -6.02 -13.39 -9.37
C CYS A 83 -6.89 -13.72 -10.58
N ASP A 84 -8.07 -13.08 -10.68
CA ASP A 84 -9.11 -13.45 -11.63
C ASP A 84 -9.49 -12.32 -12.58
N ILE A 85 -9.04 -11.10 -12.32
CA ILE A 85 -9.38 -9.89 -13.09
C ILE A 85 -8.13 -9.05 -13.34
N SER A 86 -8.15 -8.24 -14.38
CA SER A 86 -7.09 -7.28 -14.66
C SER A 86 -7.02 -6.18 -13.59
N GLU A 87 -5.87 -5.53 -13.47
CA GLU A 87 -5.69 -4.40 -12.55
C GLU A 87 -6.68 -3.25 -12.84
N ALA A 88 -6.99 -3.00 -14.12
CA ALA A 88 -8.00 -2.02 -14.51
C ALA A 88 -9.39 -2.38 -13.99
N GLU A 89 -9.82 -3.63 -14.16
CA GLU A 89 -11.11 -4.13 -13.66
C GLU A 89 -11.17 -4.11 -12.12
N MET A 90 -10.06 -4.42 -11.46
CA MET A 90 -9.93 -4.34 -10.01
C MET A 90 -10.16 -2.90 -9.51
N LEU A 91 -9.52 -1.91 -10.14
CA LEU A 91 -9.71 -0.49 -9.83
C LEU A 91 -11.14 -0.02 -10.10
N VAL A 92 -11.72 -0.39 -11.24
CA VAL A 92 -13.12 -0.07 -11.59
C VAL A 92 -14.08 -0.66 -10.56
N SER A 93 -13.89 -1.93 -10.17
CA SER A 93 -14.73 -2.60 -9.18
C SER A 93 -14.63 -1.99 -7.79
N LEU A 94 -13.42 -1.57 -7.36
CA LEU A 94 -13.21 -0.81 -6.14
C LEU A 94 -14.02 0.49 -6.15
N PHE A 95 -13.87 1.26 -7.24
CA PHE A 95 -14.51 2.57 -7.37
C PHE A 95 -16.04 2.47 -7.42
N ALA A 96 -16.57 1.50 -8.15
CA ALA A 96 -18.01 1.26 -8.20
C ALA A 96 -18.60 0.95 -6.80
N HIS A 97 -17.91 0.12 -6.01
CA HIS A 97 -18.37 -0.18 -4.66
C HIS A 97 -18.30 1.04 -3.72
N ILE A 98 -17.27 1.87 -3.85
CA ILE A 98 -17.16 3.12 -3.07
C ILE A 98 -18.27 4.10 -3.46
N GLU A 99 -18.58 4.23 -4.75
CA GLU A 99 -19.68 5.07 -5.24
C GLU A 99 -21.04 4.55 -4.74
N GLU A 100 -21.27 3.25 -4.77
CA GLU A 100 -22.46 2.62 -4.22
C GLU A 100 -22.65 2.94 -2.73
N VAL A 101 -21.61 2.72 -1.92
CA VAL A 101 -21.68 2.90 -0.46
C VAL A 101 -21.78 4.39 -0.07
N THR A 102 -21.14 5.29 -0.82
CA THR A 102 -21.21 6.73 -0.55
C THR A 102 -22.45 7.40 -1.12
N GLY A 103 -23.19 6.72 -1.96
CA GLY A 103 -24.45 7.22 -2.54
C GLY A 103 -24.22 8.37 -3.51
N ILE A 104 -23.44 8.16 -4.57
CA ILE A 104 -23.16 9.22 -5.57
C ILE A 104 -24.40 9.50 -6.42
N GLU A 105 -24.81 10.76 -6.47
CA GLU A 105 -25.76 11.24 -7.48
C GLU A 105 -25.09 11.27 -8.87
N HIS A 106 -25.57 10.46 -9.79
CA HIS A 106 -25.05 10.39 -11.17
C HIS A 106 -25.08 11.72 -11.94
N HIS A 107 -25.99 12.63 -11.57
CA HIS A 107 -26.13 13.93 -12.25
C HIS A 107 -25.14 14.99 -11.75
N THR A 108 -24.78 14.99 -10.48
CA THR A 108 -23.92 16.01 -9.87
C THR A 108 -22.51 15.49 -9.61
N GLY A 109 -22.33 14.17 -9.53
CA GLY A 109 -21.08 13.53 -9.11
C GLY A 109 -20.75 13.78 -7.63
N MET A 110 -21.69 14.31 -6.86
CA MET A 110 -21.53 14.54 -5.42
C MET A 110 -21.97 13.31 -4.64
N ALA A 111 -21.14 12.91 -3.70
CA ALA A 111 -21.48 11.85 -2.75
C ALA A 111 -22.40 12.42 -1.65
N HIS A 112 -23.42 11.66 -1.26
CA HIS A 112 -24.26 12.00 -0.10
C HIS A 112 -23.49 11.92 1.21
N THR A 113 -22.44 11.11 1.26
CA THR A 113 -21.62 10.90 2.46
C THR A 113 -20.16 11.23 2.15
N SER A 114 -19.54 12.10 2.95
CA SER A 114 -18.11 12.36 2.86
C SER A 114 -17.32 11.12 3.31
N LEU A 115 -16.22 10.82 2.63
CA LEU A 115 -15.34 9.69 2.88
C LEU A 115 -13.98 10.19 3.33
N THR A 116 -13.47 9.62 4.43
CA THR A 116 -12.08 9.81 4.87
C THR A 116 -11.35 8.48 4.70
N PHE A 117 -10.27 8.45 3.92
CA PHE A 117 -9.41 7.28 3.78
C PHE A 117 -8.45 7.17 4.95
N ILE A 118 -8.26 5.95 5.46
CA ILE A 118 -7.38 5.69 6.59
C ILE A 118 -6.46 4.52 6.23
N GLY A 119 -5.15 4.71 6.40
CA GLY A 119 -4.15 3.69 6.17
C GLY A 119 -2.90 3.93 7.02
N HIS A 120 -1.93 3.05 6.92
CA HIS A 120 -0.63 3.20 7.57
C HIS A 120 0.45 3.51 6.53
N ASN A 121 0.96 4.73 6.49
CA ASN A 121 1.78 5.28 5.40
C ASN A 121 1.01 5.46 4.08
N VAL A 122 -0.29 5.58 4.18
CA VAL A 122 -1.20 5.65 3.03
C VAL A 122 -0.97 6.88 2.15
N ILE A 123 -0.58 8.01 2.73
CA ILE A 123 -0.19 9.22 1.99
C ILE A 123 1.16 9.03 1.29
N GLY A 124 2.07 8.26 1.88
CA GLY A 124 3.40 8.02 1.32
C GLY A 124 3.46 6.89 0.31
N PHE A 125 2.50 5.97 0.29
CA PHE A 125 2.57 4.77 -0.53
C PHE A 125 1.26 4.45 -1.26
N ASP A 126 0.22 4.02 -0.57
CA ASP A 126 -0.98 3.42 -1.18
C ASP A 126 -1.70 4.37 -2.14
N LEU A 127 -2.03 5.57 -1.70
CA LEU A 127 -2.75 6.55 -2.51
C LEU A 127 -1.94 7.02 -3.73
N PRO A 128 -0.65 7.38 -3.62
CA PRO A 128 0.19 7.65 -4.79
C PRO A 128 0.31 6.47 -5.74
N PHE A 129 0.42 5.25 -5.24
CA PHE A 129 0.50 4.06 -6.07
C PHE A 129 -0.81 3.84 -6.84
N ILE A 130 -1.96 3.86 -6.18
CA ILE A 130 -3.28 3.77 -6.81
C ILE A 130 -3.45 4.89 -7.86
N LYS A 131 -3.06 6.13 -7.55
CA LYS A 131 -3.10 7.26 -8.51
C LYS A 131 -2.32 6.95 -9.78
N HIS A 132 -1.09 6.47 -9.65
CA HIS A 132 -0.25 6.12 -10.80
C HIS A 132 -0.87 4.98 -11.61
N ARG A 133 -1.40 3.95 -10.96
CA ARG A 133 -2.05 2.83 -11.63
C ARG A 133 -3.34 3.24 -12.34
N CYS A 134 -4.12 4.17 -11.77
CA CYS A 134 -5.26 4.77 -12.45
C CYS A 134 -4.85 5.47 -13.76
N ILE A 135 -3.76 6.23 -13.73
CA ILE A 135 -3.26 6.96 -14.91
C ILE A 135 -2.80 5.97 -15.99
N ILE A 136 -2.00 4.95 -15.61
CA ILE A 136 -1.44 3.97 -16.53
C ILE A 136 -2.52 3.10 -17.16
N ASN A 137 -3.51 2.68 -16.37
CA ASN A 137 -4.64 1.86 -16.84
C ASN A 137 -5.78 2.67 -17.46
N ALA A 138 -5.65 4.00 -17.58
CA ALA A 138 -6.70 4.91 -18.07
C ALA A 138 -8.04 4.77 -17.30
N VAL A 139 -7.99 4.43 -16.02
CA VAL A 139 -9.16 4.32 -15.14
C VAL A 139 -9.40 5.64 -14.42
N LYS A 140 -10.62 6.17 -14.54
CA LYS A 140 -11.00 7.43 -13.90
C LYS A 140 -11.45 7.19 -12.45
N PRO A 141 -10.73 7.69 -11.45
CA PRO A 141 -11.12 7.54 -10.05
C PRO A 141 -12.27 8.49 -9.69
N PRO A 142 -13.14 8.10 -8.73
CA PRO A 142 -14.20 8.96 -8.19
C PRO A 142 -13.64 10.18 -7.46
N LEU A 143 -14.49 11.17 -7.24
CA LEU A 143 -14.09 12.44 -6.62
C LEU A 143 -13.44 12.26 -5.25
N ALA A 144 -13.90 11.30 -4.46
CA ALA A 144 -13.35 11.00 -3.15
C ALA A 144 -11.86 10.64 -3.24
N PHE A 145 -11.47 9.73 -4.15
CA PHE A 145 -10.08 9.38 -4.40
C PHE A 145 -9.27 10.55 -4.96
N ARG A 146 -9.82 11.32 -5.90
CA ARG A 146 -9.11 12.47 -6.48
C ARG A 146 -8.76 13.52 -5.43
N LYS A 147 -9.64 13.74 -4.43
CA LYS A 147 -9.35 14.60 -3.28
C LYS A 147 -8.30 13.97 -2.36
N ALA A 148 -8.40 12.68 -2.11
CA ALA A 148 -7.46 11.94 -1.26
C ALA A 148 -6.04 11.88 -1.86
N PHE A 149 -5.90 11.81 -3.19
CA PHE A 149 -4.59 11.78 -3.85
C PHE A 149 -3.74 13.04 -3.62
N ASP A 150 -4.40 14.17 -3.41
CA ASP A 150 -3.74 15.46 -3.20
C ASP A 150 -3.88 15.94 -1.75
N ALA A 151 -4.38 15.06 -0.86
CA ALA A 151 -4.61 15.36 0.54
C ALA A 151 -3.30 15.70 1.27
N LYS A 152 -3.42 16.61 2.21
CA LYS A 152 -2.32 16.97 3.12
C LYS A 152 -2.46 16.21 4.43
N PRO A 153 -1.36 15.98 5.17
CA PRO A 153 -1.40 15.27 6.45
C PRO A 153 -2.39 15.84 7.48
N TRP A 154 -2.79 17.11 7.32
CA TRP A 154 -3.74 17.81 8.17
C TRP A 154 -5.13 18.00 7.52
N GLY A 155 -5.36 17.41 6.35
CA GLY A 155 -6.65 17.43 5.66
C GLY A 155 -7.65 16.47 6.30
N SER A 156 -8.90 16.59 5.91
CA SER A 156 -10.00 15.72 6.37
C SER A 156 -10.21 14.50 5.46
N GLU A 157 -9.60 14.49 4.30
CA GLU A 157 -9.77 13.47 3.27
C GLU A 157 -9.01 12.19 3.58
N VAL A 158 -7.92 12.30 4.36
CA VAL A 158 -7.02 11.18 4.69
C VAL A 158 -6.55 11.29 6.13
N ALA A 159 -6.53 10.17 6.84
CA ALA A 159 -5.85 10.01 8.12
C ALA A 159 -4.78 8.92 7.99
N ASP A 160 -3.52 9.29 8.09
CA ASP A 160 -2.39 8.37 8.01
C ASP A 160 -1.89 8.03 9.41
N THR A 161 -2.10 6.79 9.85
CA THR A 161 -1.76 6.35 11.21
C THR A 161 -0.26 6.41 11.50
N MET A 162 0.61 6.33 10.47
CA MET A 162 2.04 6.55 10.66
C MET A 162 2.32 8.03 10.98
N LEU A 163 1.67 8.95 10.29
CA LEU A 163 1.83 10.39 10.54
C LEU A 163 1.13 10.84 11.83
N MET A 164 -0.02 10.25 12.17
CA MET A 164 -0.71 10.53 13.45
C MET A 164 0.15 10.17 14.66
N TRP A 165 0.96 9.12 14.55
CA TRP A 165 1.90 8.73 15.60
C TRP A 165 3.19 9.56 15.60
N SER A 166 3.60 10.04 14.41
CA SER A 166 4.91 10.68 14.23
C SER A 166 5.08 11.93 15.08
N SER A 167 6.30 12.11 15.57
CA SER A 167 6.79 13.35 16.14
C SER A 167 8.07 13.78 15.40
N ASP A 168 8.61 14.96 15.71
CA ASP A 168 9.87 15.43 15.12
C ASP A 168 11.04 14.46 15.33
N LYS A 169 10.98 13.64 16.39
CA LYS A 169 12.02 12.68 16.77
C LYS A 169 11.74 11.27 16.29
N GLU A 170 10.47 10.86 16.25
CA GLU A 170 10.03 9.51 15.82
C GLU A 170 9.40 9.57 14.43
N LYS A 171 10.24 9.45 13.40
CA LYS A 171 9.77 9.40 12.03
C LYS A 171 9.56 7.95 11.62
N ARG A 172 8.37 7.62 11.08
CA ARG A 172 8.05 6.33 10.44
C ARG A 172 8.15 5.09 11.36
N THR A 173 7.33 5.06 12.38
CA THR A 173 7.15 3.84 13.18
C THR A 173 6.36 2.82 12.37
N SER A 174 6.87 1.59 12.24
CA SER A 174 6.18 0.53 11.50
C SER A 174 4.91 0.07 12.21
N MET A 175 3.94 -0.41 11.44
CA MET A 175 2.69 -0.98 11.93
C MET A 175 2.93 -2.04 13.02
N ASP A 176 3.85 -2.98 12.80
CA ASP A 176 4.14 -4.05 13.75
C ASP A 176 4.60 -3.53 15.12
N LYS A 177 5.45 -2.49 15.15
CA LYS A 177 5.86 -1.85 16.40
C LYS A 177 4.69 -1.20 17.14
N LEU A 178 3.80 -0.54 16.40
CA LEU A 178 2.60 0.08 16.98
C LEU A 178 1.62 -0.96 17.49
N CYS A 179 1.38 -2.02 16.72
CA CYS A 179 0.55 -3.14 17.14
C CYS A 179 1.05 -3.72 18.47
N LYS A 180 2.36 -4.00 18.54
CA LYS A 180 2.99 -4.49 19.77
C LYS A 180 2.82 -3.52 20.95
N ALA A 181 3.02 -2.23 20.74
CA ALA A 181 2.87 -1.21 21.78
C ALA A 181 1.41 -1.07 22.25
N PHE A 182 0.45 -1.28 21.36
CA PHE A 182 -0.97 -1.16 21.66
C PHE A 182 -1.61 -2.47 22.15
N GLY A 183 -0.86 -3.58 22.17
CA GLY A 183 -1.41 -4.91 22.50
C GLY A 183 -2.34 -5.46 21.42
N ILE A 184 -2.18 -5.02 20.18
CA ILE A 184 -2.90 -5.52 18.99
C ILE A 184 -2.08 -6.69 18.41
N PRO A 185 -2.71 -7.77 17.90
CA PRO A 185 -1.99 -8.84 17.24
C PRO A 185 -1.10 -8.32 16.09
N GLY A 186 0.19 -8.65 16.13
CA GLY A 186 1.17 -8.25 15.12
C GLY A 186 1.06 -9.04 13.80
N LYS A 187 2.02 -8.81 12.90
CA LYS A 187 2.04 -9.41 11.56
C LYS A 187 2.46 -10.90 11.53
N GLY A 188 2.93 -11.45 12.65
CA GLY A 188 3.47 -12.82 12.70
C GLY A 188 4.76 -12.95 11.87
N ASP A 189 4.90 -14.09 11.19
CA ASP A 189 6.10 -14.44 10.41
C ASP A 189 6.00 -14.00 8.93
N PHE A 190 4.97 -13.22 8.54
CA PHE A 190 4.77 -12.73 7.18
C PHE A 190 4.89 -11.20 7.12
N ASP A 191 5.66 -10.70 6.17
CA ASP A 191 5.81 -9.26 5.94
C ASP A 191 5.81 -8.90 4.45
N GLY A 192 5.76 -7.60 4.13
CA GLY A 192 5.65 -7.10 2.77
C GLY A 192 6.78 -7.54 1.83
N SER A 193 7.97 -7.90 2.36
CA SER A 193 9.07 -8.39 1.51
C SER A 193 8.80 -9.78 0.94
N MET A 194 7.90 -10.54 1.57
CA MET A 194 7.52 -11.90 1.15
C MET A 194 6.42 -11.91 0.08
N VAL A 195 5.73 -10.78 -0.15
CA VAL A 195 4.56 -10.68 -1.04
C VAL A 195 4.90 -11.16 -2.46
N ALA A 196 5.96 -10.63 -3.07
CA ALA A 196 6.33 -10.97 -4.44
C ALA A 196 6.65 -12.44 -4.65
N ALA A 197 7.30 -13.08 -3.67
CA ALA A 197 7.63 -14.51 -3.72
C ALA A 197 6.42 -15.41 -3.43
N THR A 198 5.50 -14.94 -2.57
CA THR A 198 4.33 -15.72 -2.15
C THR A 198 3.20 -15.64 -3.17
N TRP A 199 3.01 -14.49 -3.82
CA TRP A 199 1.90 -14.25 -4.74
C TRP A 199 1.68 -15.35 -5.79
N PRO A 200 2.71 -15.83 -6.52
CA PRO A 200 2.52 -16.83 -7.59
C PRO A 200 2.16 -18.23 -7.07
N VAL A 201 2.35 -18.52 -5.78
CA VAL A 201 2.15 -19.85 -5.19
C VAL A 201 0.98 -19.89 -4.21
N ASP A 202 0.71 -18.80 -3.51
CA ASP A 202 -0.38 -18.67 -2.53
C ASP A 202 -0.89 -17.22 -2.46
N PRO A 203 -1.64 -16.78 -3.48
CA PRO A 203 -2.18 -15.41 -3.50
C PRO A 203 -3.17 -15.16 -2.37
N GLN A 204 -3.89 -16.19 -1.88
CA GLN A 204 -4.83 -16.03 -0.77
C GLN A 204 -4.12 -15.60 0.51
N LYS A 205 -2.92 -16.12 0.79
CA LYS A 205 -2.13 -15.70 1.94
C LYS A 205 -1.75 -14.21 1.87
N VAL A 206 -1.47 -13.68 0.69
CA VAL A 206 -1.20 -12.25 0.49
C VAL A 206 -2.46 -11.42 0.70
N ILE A 207 -3.61 -11.87 0.19
CA ILE A 207 -4.90 -11.20 0.39
C ILE A 207 -5.28 -11.17 1.87
N ASP A 208 -5.10 -12.28 2.58
CA ASP A 208 -5.39 -12.37 4.02
C ASP A 208 -4.48 -11.43 4.82
N TYR A 209 -3.20 -11.35 4.46
CA TYR A 209 -2.24 -10.42 5.06
C TYR A 209 -2.65 -8.96 4.86
N CYS A 210 -3.00 -8.55 3.64
CA CYS A 210 -3.53 -7.22 3.33
C CYS A 210 -4.82 -6.92 4.11
N ALA A 211 -5.74 -7.88 4.18
CA ALA A 211 -6.98 -7.75 4.96
C ALA A 211 -6.72 -7.58 6.45
N ASP A 212 -5.71 -8.26 6.98
CA ASP A 212 -5.29 -8.12 8.37
C ASP A 212 -4.66 -6.75 8.64
N ASP A 213 -3.91 -6.18 7.68
CA ASP A 213 -3.35 -4.84 7.81
C ASP A 213 -4.48 -3.77 7.84
N VAL A 214 -5.56 -3.96 7.08
CA VAL A 214 -6.78 -3.13 7.21
C VAL A 214 -7.38 -3.22 8.62
N ARG A 215 -7.52 -4.45 9.18
CA ARG A 215 -8.05 -4.64 10.55
C ARG A 215 -7.15 -3.99 11.60
N ARG A 216 -5.82 -4.17 11.50
CA ARG A 216 -4.82 -3.56 12.39
C ARG A 216 -4.88 -2.03 12.31
N THR A 217 -4.94 -1.48 11.12
CA THR A 217 -5.06 -0.03 10.89
C THR A 217 -6.30 0.54 11.56
N ARG A 218 -7.45 -0.15 11.48
CA ARG A 218 -8.68 0.25 12.14
C ARG A 218 -8.53 0.29 13.67
N GLU A 219 -7.95 -0.75 14.25
CA GLU A 219 -7.73 -0.80 15.70
C GLU A 219 -6.71 0.25 16.17
N MET A 220 -5.64 0.48 15.40
CA MET A 220 -4.68 1.54 15.68
C MET A 220 -5.34 2.93 15.61
N TYR A 221 -6.15 3.18 14.57
CA TYR A 221 -6.86 4.45 14.41
C TYR A 221 -7.80 4.72 15.57
N LYS A 222 -8.61 3.73 15.97
CA LYS A 222 -9.47 3.84 17.16
C LYS A 222 -8.67 4.19 18.41
N ARG A 223 -7.53 3.56 18.59
CA ARG A 223 -6.65 3.85 19.75
C ARG A 223 -6.09 5.26 19.68
N MET A 224 -5.63 5.71 18.52
CA MET A 224 -5.05 7.05 18.33
C MET A 224 -6.09 8.17 18.41
N THR A 225 -7.36 7.87 18.13
CA THR A 225 -8.48 8.82 18.26
C THR A 225 -9.23 8.70 19.59
N PHE A 226 -8.65 7.97 20.55
CA PHE A 226 -9.19 7.77 21.90
C PHE A 226 -10.59 7.12 21.93
N GLN A 227 -10.91 6.31 20.95
CA GLN A 227 -12.16 5.53 20.88
C GLN A 227 -11.99 4.20 21.65
N PHE A 228 -11.80 4.30 22.95
CA PHE A 228 -11.66 3.14 23.85
C PHE A 228 -12.19 3.50 25.25
N GLU A 229 -12.61 2.47 25.99
CA GLU A 229 -13.01 2.66 27.39
C GLU A 229 -11.80 3.06 28.24
N PRO A 230 -11.86 4.18 28.96
CA PRO A 230 -10.76 4.61 29.81
C PRO A 230 -10.57 3.64 30.98
N VAL A 231 -9.31 3.46 31.40
CA VAL A 231 -9.02 2.68 32.60
C VAL A 231 -9.65 3.40 33.82
N ALA A 232 -10.58 2.72 34.49
CA ALA A 232 -11.18 3.24 35.71
C ALA A 232 -10.13 3.30 36.82
N PHE A 233 -9.86 4.49 37.34
CA PHE A 233 -9.05 4.61 38.55
C PHE A 233 -9.85 4.02 39.73
N LYS A 234 -9.37 2.91 40.27
CA LYS A 234 -9.84 2.44 41.57
C LYS A 234 -9.42 3.51 42.59
N LYS A 235 -10.40 4.20 43.18
CA LYS A 235 -10.19 5.11 44.32
C LYS A 235 -9.73 4.31 45.54
#